data_b37c283688c0d9056b7f30fcb26f6d57
#
_entry.id   b37c283688c0d9056b7f30fcb26f6d57
#
_cell.length_a   1.000
_cell.length_b   1.000
_cell.length_c   1.000
_cell.angle_alpha   90.00
_cell.angle_beta   90.00
_cell.angle_gamma   90.00
#
_symmetry.space_group_name_H-M   'P 1'
#
loop_
_entity.id
_entity.type
_entity.pdbx_description
1 polymer ?
#
loop_
_entity_poly.entity_id
_entity_poly.type
_entity_poly.pdbx_seq_one_letter_code
_entity_poly.pdbx_strand_id
1 'polypeptide(L)'
;EVKDQRENNAQNTAGNAEESQETIADGQYPIMGNSRVTVDEMVDYFQTAGKPYPKEALSKGGAESIEVFCRMYYDEAVAEGVRPEVAFVQTMKETGFLQYGGDASVEQFNFAGLGTTGGGVPGNSYPDVRTGIRAQIQHLKAYATADPLNGKCVDDRYEYVKKGAAPYVEWLGQQENPE
;
A
#
# COMPACT_ATOMS: atom_id res chain seq x y z
N GLU A 1 62.31 31.67 -12.07
CA GLU A 1 61.15 30.94 -12.59
C GLU A 1 60.31 30.42 -11.43
N VAL A 2 59.21 31.10 -11.21
CA VAL A 2 58.24 30.75 -10.17
C VAL A 2 57.11 29.98 -10.83
N LYS A 3 56.88 28.73 -10.43
CA LYS A 3 55.71 27.94 -10.82
C LYS A 3 54.63 28.12 -9.77
N ASP A 4 53.57 28.74 -10.20
CA ASP A 4 52.31 28.91 -9.50
C ASP A 4 51.58 27.58 -9.40
N GLN A 5 51.36 27.07 -8.20
CA GLN A 5 50.45 25.93 -7.94
C GLN A 5 49.21 26.50 -7.31
N ARG A 6 48.17 26.61 -8.14
CA ARG A 6 46.79 26.82 -7.65
C ARG A 6 46.19 25.48 -7.30
N GLU A 7 46.13 25.19 -6.01
CA GLU A 7 45.32 24.08 -5.50
C GLU A 7 43.83 24.43 -5.61
N ASN A 8 43.15 23.67 -6.41
CA ASN A 8 41.68 23.65 -6.47
C ASN A 8 41.12 22.98 -5.22
N ASN A 9 40.65 23.78 -4.27
CA ASN A 9 39.91 23.31 -3.13
C ASN A 9 38.41 23.29 -3.52
N ALA A 10 37.99 22.22 -4.14
CA ALA A 10 36.57 21.94 -4.34
C ALA A 10 35.99 21.41 -3.03
N GLN A 11 35.49 22.29 -2.21
CA GLN A 11 34.68 21.92 -1.06
C GLN A 11 33.37 21.31 -1.54
N ASN A 12 33.28 20.01 -1.34
CA ASN A 12 32.07 19.21 -1.52
C ASN A 12 31.12 19.55 -0.36
N THR A 13 30.24 20.52 -0.54
CA THR A 13 29.13 20.77 0.36
C THR A 13 28.04 19.75 0.02
N ALA A 14 28.16 18.54 0.58
CA ALA A 14 27.02 17.65 0.71
C ALA A 14 26.04 18.31 1.67
N GLY A 15 25.02 18.96 1.12
CA GLY A 15 23.90 19.44 1.88
C GLY A 15 23.16 18.24 2.46
N ASN A 16 23.28 18.04 3.77
CA ASN A 16 22.34 17.25 4.53
C ASN A 16 20.98 17.94 4.41
N ALA A 17 20.15 17.48 3.49
CA ALA A 17 18.72 17.69 3.60
C ALA A 17 18.28 16.84 4.79
N GLU A 18 18.13 17.45 5.95
CA GLU A 18 17.34 16.88 7.03
C GLU A 18 15.93 16.70 6.45
N GLU A 19 15.57 15.46 6.10
CA GLU A 19 14.18 15.11 5.87
C GLU A 19 13.46 15.42 7.18
N SER A 20 12.70 16.51 7.19
CA SER A 20 11.82 16.84 8.30
C SER A 20 10.89 15.67 8.48
N GLN A 21 11.03 14.90 9.57
CA GLN A 21 10.13 13.81 9.90
C GLN A 21 8.72 14.40 10.00
N GLU A 22 7.84 13.95 9.10
CA GLU A 22 6.44 14.32 9.11
C GLU A 22 5.83 13.93 10.46
N THR A 23 5.26 14.90 11.17
CA THR A 23 4.57 14.65 12.43
C THR A 23 3.14 14.23 12.13
N ILE A 24 2.78 13.02 12.56
CA ILE A 24 1.41 12.49 12.43
C ILE A 24 0.69 12.70 13.76
N ALA A 25 -0.46 13.39 13.71
CA ALA A 25 -1.31 13.58 14.87
C ALA A 25 -2.07 12.30 15.24
N ASP A 26 -2.37 12.12 16.50
CA ASP A 26 -3.17 11.00 16.99
C ASP A 26 -4.54 10.96 16.30
N GLY A 27 -4.95 9.78 15.85
CA GLY A 27 -6.21 9.58 15.15
C GLY A 27 -6.25 10.13 13.71
N GLN A 28 -5.12 10.56 13.16
CA GLN A 28 -5.01 11.17 11.84
C GLN A 28 -3.83 10.58 11.03
N TYR A 29 -3.76 9.26 10.94
CA TYR A 29 -2.73 8.62 10.12
C TYR A 29 -3.06 8.77 8.63
N PRO A 30 -2.33 9.59 7.85
CA PRO A 30 -2.67 9.87 6.47
C PRO A 30 -2.53 8.62 5.60
N ILE A 31 -3.51 8.39 4.73
CA ILE A 31 -3.42 7.33 3.71
C ILE A 31 -2.42 7.72 2.63
N MET A 32 -2.42 8.99 2.22
CA MET A 32 -1.46 9.52 1.25
C MET A 32 -0.18 9.97 1.92
N GLY A 33 0.95 9.76 1.25
CA GLY A 33 2.27 10.22 1.70
C GLY A 33 3.37 9.20 1.45
N ASN A 34 4.55 9.51 1.98
CA ASN A 34 5.71 8.63 1.88
C ASN A 34 5.62 7.47 2.87
N SER A 35 6.18 6.33 2.49
CA SER A 35 6.26 5.18 3.38
C SER A 35 7.10 5.51 4.63
N ARG A 36 6.63 5.05 5.78
CA ARG A 36 7.36 5.07 7.06
C ARG A 36 8.00 3.72 7.38
N VAL A 37 7.80 2.74 6.51
CA VAL A 37 8.32 1.38 6.69
C VAL A 37 9.09 0.93 5.44
N THR A 38 9.97 -0.02 5.65
CA THR A 38 10.68 -0.73 4.57
C THR A 38 9.93 -2.00 4.18
N VAL A 39 10.28 -2.57 3.04
CA VAL A 39 9.78 -3.89 2.63
C VAL A 39 10.15 -4.96 3.65
N ASP A 40 11.35 -4.92 4.19
CA ASP A 40 11.80 -5.88 5.21
C ASP A 40 10.94 -5.82 6.48
N GLU A 41 10.58 -4.61 6.92
CA GLU A 41 9.67 -4.44 8.06
C GLU A 41 8.25 -4.96 7.76
N MET A 42 7.77 -4.84 6.54
CA MET A 42 6.50 -5.43 6.11
C MET A 42 6.56 -6.97 6.16
N VAL A 43 7.64 -7.56 5.68
CA VAL A 43 7.89 -9.02 5.78
C VAL A 43 7.91 -9.45 7.23
N ASP A 44 8.64 -8.76 8.08
CA ASP A 44 8.72 -9.06 9.52
C ASP A 44 7.34 -9.00 10.18
N TYR A 45 6.54 -8.00 9.83
CA TYR A 45 5.17 -7.87 10.34
C TYR A 45 4.32 -9.09 9.99
N PHE A 46 4.36 -9.57 8.76
CA PHE A 46 3.67 -10.81 8.37
C PHE A 46 4.16 -12.00 9.19
N GLN A 47 5.46 -12.13 9.37
CA GLN A 47 6.07 -13.26 10.08
C GLN A 47 5.71 -13.27 11.57
N THR A 48 5.45 -12.12 12.19
CA THR A 48 5.03 -12.06 13.60
C THR A 48 3.73 -12.80 13.89
N ALA A 49 2.85 -12.96 12.89
CA ALA A 49 1.61 -13.70 13.05
C ALA A 49 1.79 -15.22 13.09
N GLY A 50 2.96 -15.73 12.71
CA GLY A 50 3.24 -17.16 12.67
C GLY A 50 2.37 -17.96 11.69
N LYS A 51 1.82 -17.28 10.67
CA LYS A 51 0.96 -17.91 9.67
C LYS A 51 1.76 -18.30 8.43
N PRO A 52 1.41 -19.41 7.76
CA PRO A 52 2.10 -19.81 6.54
C PRO A 52 1.76 -18.88 5.39
N TYR A 53 2.75 -18.57 4.54
CA TYR A 53 2.51 -17.87 3.29
C TYR A 53 1.85 -18.83 2.29
N PRO A 54 0.71 -18.46 1.67
CA PRO A 54 -0.01 -19.33 0.73
C PRO A 54 0.68 -19.36 -0.64
N LYS A 55 1.87 -19.95 -0.65
CA LYS A 55 2.81 -19.93 -1.79
C LYS A 55 2.23 -20.51 -3.06
N GLU A 56 1.51 -21.62 -2.96
CA GLU A 56 0.95 -22.30 -4.14
C GLU A 56 -0.02 -21.39 -4.89
N ALA A 57 -0.98 -20.78 -4.17
CA ALA A 57 -1.98 -19.92 -4.77
C ALA A 57 -1.38 -18.61 -5.29
N LEU A 58 -0.56 -17.94 -4.48
CA LEU A 58 -0.03 -16.62 -4.83
C LEU A 58 1.07 -16.67 -5.88
N SER A 59 1.78 -17.81 -6.03
CA SER A 59 2.73 -18.01 -7.13
C SER A 59 2.04 -18.02 -8.50
N LYS A 60 0.82 -18.49 -8.57
CA LYS A 60 0.01 -18.45 -9.80
C LYS A 60 -0.29 -17.03 -10.26
N GLY A 61 -0.33 -16.09 -9.32
CA GLY A 61 -0.52 -14.67 -9.57
C GLY A 61 0.77 -13.86 -9.63
N GLY A 62 1.94 -14.50 -9.56
CA GLY A 62 3.25 -13.86 -9.69
C GLY A 62 3.94 -13.50 -8.37
N ALA A 63 3.37 -13.82 -7.21
CA ALA A 63 3.95 -13.55 -5.89
C ALA A 63 4.39 -14.85 -5.21
N GLU A 64 5.56 -15.34 -5.55
CA GLU A 64 6.10 -16.64 -5.13
C GLU A 64 6.64 -16.67 -3.69
N SER A 65 6.80 -15.51 -3.06
CA SER A 65 7.26 -15.37 -1.68
C SER A 65 6.64 -14.15 -1.01
N ILE A 66 6.68 -14.13 0.33
CA ILE A 66 6.22 -12.95 1.08
C ILE A 66 7.07 -11.71 0.74
N GLU A 67 8.33 -11.87 0.45
CA GLU A 67 9.24 -10.80 0.04
C GLU A 67 8.78 -10.17 -1.29
N VAL A 68 8.46 -10.99 -2.27
CA VAL A 68 7.92 -10.54 -3.57
C VAL A 68 6.55 -9.87 -3.37
N PHE A 69 5.68 -10.46 -2.57
CA PHE A 69 4.37 -9.91 -2.24
C PHE A 69 4.47 -8.52 -1.60
N CYS A 70 5.31 -8.36 -0.60
CA CYS A 70 5.54 -7.07 0.06
C CYS A 70 6.15 -6.04 -0.90
N ARG A 71 7.07 -6.45 -1.77
CA ARG A 71 7.64 -5.58 -2.80
C ARG A 71 6.56 -5.07 -3.76
N MET A 72 5.64 -5.91 -4.16
CA MET A 72 4.52 -5.50 -5.02
C MET A 72 3.63 -4.46 -4.33
N TYR A 73 3.32 -4.63 -3.03
CA TYR A 73 2.59 -3.63 -2.27
C TYR A 73 3.31 -2.31 -2.21
N TYR A 74 4.60 -2.35 -1.91
CA TYR A 74 5.43 -1.17 -1.83
C TYR A 74 5.44 -0.40 -3.16
N ASP A 75 5.72 -1.09 -4.25
CA ASP A 75 5.84 -0.49 -5.59
C ASP A 75 4.51 0.11 -6.07
N GLU A 76 3.41 -0.63 -5.93
CA GLU A 76 2.09 -0.15 -6.36
C GLU A 76 1.59 1.02 -5.51
N ALA A 77 1.82 0.99 -4.21
CA ALA A 77 1.44 2.07 -3.32
C ALA A 77 2.23 3.35 -3.61
N VAL A 78 3.55 3.25 -3.72
CA VAL A 78 4.42 4.39 -4.04
C VAL A 78 4.07 5.01 -5.39
N ALA A 79 3.73 4.18 -6.40
CA ALA A 79 3.34 4.67 -7.72
C ALA A 79 2.09 5.58 -7.67
N GLU A 80 1.19 5.37 -6.72
CA GLU A 80 -0.03 6.17 -6.53
C GLU A 80 0.09 7.21 -5.40
N GLY A 81 1.20 7.26 -4.70
CA GLY A 81 1.40 8.14 -3.56
C GLY A 81 0.68 7.70 -2.28
N VAL A 82 0.22 6.46 -2.24
CA VAL A 82 -0.39 5.83 -1.06
C VAL A 82 0.70 5.26 -0.17
N ARG A 83 0.54 5.36 1.14
CA ARG A 83 1.48 4.74 2.09
C ARG A 83 1.39 3.22 2.04
N PRO A 84 2.47 2.52 1.69
CA PRO A 84 2.46 1.06 1.59
C PRO A 84 1.99 0.35 2.86
N GLU A 85 2.41 0.83 4.04
CA GLU A 85 2.03 0.27 5.34
C GLU A 85 0.52 0.30 5.57
N VAL A 86 -0.16 1.33 5.09
CA VAL A 86 -1.62 1.45 5.22
C VAL A 86 -2.33 0.33 4.47
N ALA A 87 -2.00 0.17 3.20
CA ALA A 87 -2.62 -0.87 2.36
C ALA A 87 -2.27 -2.28 2.86
N PHE A 88 -1.00 -2.50 3.21
CA PHE A 88 -0.53 -3.80 3.67
C PHE A 88 -1.18 -4.24 4.98
N VAL A 89 -1.24 -3.36 5.97
CA VAL A 89 -1.89 -3.67 7.26
C VAL A 89 -3.38 -3.88 7.08
N GLN A 90 -4.06 -3.12 6.23
CA GLN A 90 -5.46 -3.35 5.89
C GLN A 90 -5.65 -4.77 5.36
N THR A 91 -4.82 -5.20 4.43
CA THR A 91 -4.88 -6.56 3.88
C THR A 91 -4.65 -7.62 4.94
N MET A 92 -3.67 -7.44 5.81
CA MET A 92 -3.41 -8.39 6.90
C MET A 92 -4.63 -8.57 7.80
N LYS A 93 -5.32 -7.48 8.12
CA LYS A 93 -6.55 -7.52 8.92
C LYS A 93 -7.72 -8.16 8.17
N GLU A 94 -7.94 -7.76 6.93
CA GLU A 94 -9.08 -8.23 6.11
C GLU A 94 -8.98 -9.72 5.78
N THR A 95 -7.78 -10.22 5.56
CA THR A 95 -7.53 -11.61 5.14
C THR A 95 -7.07 -12.54 6.26
N GLY A 96 -6.94 -12.03 7.47
CA GLY A 96 -6.32 -12.77 8.58
C GLY A 96 -4.91 -13.23 8.23
N PHE A 97 -4.04 -12.32 7.84
CA PHE A 97 -2.67 -12.60 7.39
C PHE A 97 -2.63 -13.60 6.22
N LEU A 98 -3.41 -13.35 5.18
CA LEU A 98 -3.51 -14.11 3.94
C LEU A 98 -4.10 -15.54 4.11
N GLN A 99 -4.67 -15.85 5.24
CA GLN A 99 -5.28 -17.17 5.47
C GLN A 99 -6.71 -17.25 4.91
N TYR A 100 -7.38 -16.10 4.78
CA TYR A 100 -8.79 -16.02 4.43
C TYR A 100 -9.65 -16.80 5.46
N GLY A 101 -10.63 -17.56 5.07
CA GLY A 101 -11.46 -18.34 6.01
C GLY A 101 -12.93 -17.97 6.00
N GLY A 102 -13.30 -17.00 5.14
CA GLY A 102 -14.69 -16.62 4.86
C GLY A 102 -15.11 -17.05 3.45
N ASP A 103 -16.00 -16.27 2.86
CA ASP A 103 -16.54 -16.53 1.51
C ASP A 103 -15.51 -16.27 0.39
N ALA A 104 -14.53 -15.40 0.66
CA ALA A 104 -13.46 -15.09 -0.29
C ALA A 104 -12.34 -16.13 -0.26
N SER A 105 -11.74 -16.38 -1.43
CA SER A 105 -10.60 -17.28 -1.61
C SER A 105 -9.33 -16.50 -1.95
N VAL A 106 -8.17 -16.96 -1.48
CA VAL A 106 -6.87 -16.40 -1.83
C VAL A 106 -6.62 -16.40 -3.34
N GLU A 107 -7.20 -17.31 -4.07
CA GLU A 107 -7.06 -17.44 -5.52
C GLU A 107 -7.77 -16.36 -6.33
N GLN A 108 -8.59 -15.54 -5.70
CA GLN A 108 -9.21 -14.36 -6.33
C GLN A 108 -8.25 -13.18 -6.45
N PHE A 109 -7.14 -13.17 -5.73
CA PHE A 109 -6.20 -12.05 -5.63
C PHE A 109 -6.88 -10.74 -5.23
N ASN A 110 -7.92 -10.84 -4.42
CA ASN A 110 -8.66 -9.72 -3.83
C ASN A 110 -8.24 -9.58 -2.37
N PHE A 111 -7.48 -8.55 -2.06
CA PHE A 111 -6.84 -8.38 -0.76
C PHE A 111 -7.57 -7.41 0.17
N ALA A 112 -8.65 -6.81 -0.29
CA ALA A 112 -9.40 -5.80 0.45
C ALA A 112 -10.92 -6.02 0.45
N GLY A 113 -11.37 -7.21 0.06
CA GLY A 113 -12.78 -7.53 0.02
C GLY A 113 -13.59 -6.68 -0.97
N LEU A 114 -12.98 -6.19 -2.04
CA LEU A 114 -13.66 -5.39 -3.04
C LEU A 114 -14.81 -6.17 -3.69
N GLY A 115 -15.98 -5.56 -3.73
CA GLY A 115 -17.17 -6.19 -4.31
C GLY A 115 -17.86 -7.23 -3.43
N THR A 116 -17.42 -7.45 -2.19
CA THR A 116 -18.14 -8.26 -1.23
C THR A 116 -19.39 -7.51 -0.74
N THR A 117 -20.53 -8.18 -0.74
CA THR A 117 -21.81 -7.62 -0.28
C THR A 117 -22.39 -8.38 0.90
N GLY A 118 -21.64 -9.34 1.47
CA GLY A 118 -22.12 -10.27 2.48
C GLY A 118 -22.94 -11.41 1.87
N GLY A 119 -23.51 -12.28 2.73
CA GLY A 119 -24.43 -13.35 2.29
C GLY A 119 -23.80 -14.40 1.36
N GLY A 120 -22.50 -14.68 1.51
CA GLY A 120 -21.80 -15.66 0.69
C GLY A 120 -21.28 -15.14 -0.66
N VAL A 121 -21.32 -13.83 -0.89
CA VAL A 121 -20.77 -13.22 -2.11
C VAL A 121 -19.26 -13.03 -1.97
N PRO A 122 -18.42 -13.73 -2.77
CA PRO A 122 -16.97 -13.74 -2.57
C PRO A 122 -16.26 -12.46 -3.01
N GLY A 123 -16.95 -11.53 -3.67
CA GLY A 123 -16.36 -10.30 -4.22
C GLY A 123 -15.67 -10.50 -5.55
N ASN A 124 -14.86 -9.50 -5.93
CA ASN A 124 -14.17 -9.47 -7.20
C ASN A 124 -13.01 -10.45 -7.27
N SER A 125 -12.69 -10.91 -8.48
CA SER A 125 -11.47 -11.65 -8.80
C SER A 125 -10.60 -10.83 -9.76
N TYR A 126 -9.29 -10.96 -9.60
CA TYR A 126 -8.30 -10.28 -10.44
C TYR A 126 -7.39 -11.29 -11.14
N PRO A 127 -6.80 -10.96 -12.29
CA PRO A 127 -6.02 -11.91 -13.09
C PRO A 127 -4.67 -12.28 -12.47
N ASP A 128 -4.12 -11.42 -11.63
CA ASP A 128 -2.84 -11.62 -10.94
C ASP A 128 -2.78 -10.83 -9.63
N VAL A 129 -1.76 -11.11 -8.82
CA VAL A 129 -1.56 -10.47 -7.52
C VAL A 129 -1.35 -8.96 -7.66
N ARG A 130 -0.53 -8.52 -8.59
CA ARG A 130 -0.23 -7.09 -8.78
C ARG A 130 -1.48 -6.29 -9.14
N THR A 131 -2.34 -6.81 -10.00
CA THR A 131 -3.62 -6.16 -10.37
C THR A 131 -4.55 -6.06 -9.17
N GLY A 132 -4.67 -7.11 -8.37
CA GLY A 132 -5.46 -7.10 -7.15
C GLY A 132 -4.98 -6.09 -6.12
N ILE A 133 -3.66 -5.99 -5.95
CA ILE A 133 -3.02 -4.96 -5.10
C ILE A 133 -3.31 -3.56 -5.66
N ARG A 134 -3.13 -3.35 -6.95
CA ARG A 134 -3.39 -2.06 -7.61
C ARG A 134 -4.83 -1.61 -7.42
N ALA A 135 -5.80 -2.50 -7.55
CA ALA A 135 -7.21 -2.19 -7.31
C ALA A 135 -7.44 -1.67 -5.88
N GLN A 136 -6.86 -2.32 -4.89
CA GLN A 136 -6.93 -1.87 -3.50
C GLN A 136 -6.28 -0.50 -3.29
N ILE A 137 -5.09 -0.29 -3.83
CA ILE A 137 -4.37 0.98 -3.73
C ILE A 137 -5.18 2.12 -4.36
N GLN A 138 -5.75 1.89 -5.52
CA GLN A 138 -6.60 2.88 -6.20
C GLN A 138 -7.87 3.18 -5.41
N HIS A 139 -8.46 2.17 -4.79
CA HIS A 139 -9.64 2.33 -3.94
C HIS A 139 -9.34 3.16 -2.69
N LEU A 140 -8.21 2.90 -2.03
CA LEU A 140 -7.72 3.71 -0.91
C LEU A 140 -7.44 5.15 -1.32
N LYS A 141 -6.81 5.36 -2.47
CA LYS A 141 -6.57 6.70 -3.01
C LYS A 141 -7.88 7.45 -3.26
N ALA A 142 -8.90 6.76 -3.79
CA ALA A 142 -10.21 7.35 -4.01
C ALA A 142 -10.82 7.90 -2.71
N TYR A 143 -10.74 7.17 -1.61
CA TYR A 143 -11.19 7.65 -0.30
C TYR A 143 -10.34 8.82 0.21
N ALA A 144 -9.04 8.77 0.00
CA ALA A 144 -8.09 9.69 0.63
C ALA A 144 -8.02 11.05 -0.02
N THR A 145 -8.22 11.15 -1.34
CA THR A 145 -8.00 12.38 -2.11
C THR A 145 -8.85 12.46 -3.37
N ALA A 146 -9.07 13.68 -3.84
CA ALA A 146 -9.68 13.94 -5.14
C ALA A 146 -8.67 13.96 -6.29
N ASP A 147 -7.38 13.79 -6.00
CA ASP A 147 -6.34 13.75 -7.03
C ASP A 147 -6.55 12.57 -7.99
N PRO A 148 -6.27 12.74 -9.29
CA PRO A 148 -6.44 11.68 -10.27
C PRO A 148 -5.46 10.52 -10.02
N LEU A 149 -5.81 9.33 -10.53
CA LEU A 149 -4.89 8.20 -10.55
C LEU A 149 -3.69 8.49 -11.46
N ASN A 150 -2.53 8.00 -11.06
CA ASN A 150 -1.31 8.07 -11.87
C ASN A 150 -1.23 6.96 -12.92
N GLY A 151 -1.86 5.81 -12.64
CA GLY A 151 -1.90 4.65 -13.52
C GLY A 151 -3.29 4.34 -14.07
N LYS A 152 -3.34 3.36 -14.95
CA LYS A 152 -4.62 2.87 -15.51
C LYS A 152 -5.51 2.31 -14.38
N CYS A 153 -6.76 2.75 -14.35
CA CYS A 153 -7.74 2.26 -13.37
C CYS A 153 -8.06 0.79 -13.61
N VAL A 154 -7.94 0.00 -12.54
CA VAL A 154 -8.34 -1.41 -12.46
C VAL A 154 -9.34 -1.67 -11.34
N ASP A 155 -9.65 -0.65 -10.55
CA ASP A 155 -10.69 -0.69 -9.53
C ASP A 155 -12.04 -0.34 -10.17
N ASP A 156 -12.89 -1.32 -10.36
CA ASP A 156 -14.23 -1.14 -10.93
C ASP A 156 -15.20 -0.38 -10.01
N ARG A 157 -14.79 -0.17 -8.76
CA ARG A 157 -15.55 0.60 -7.77
C ARG A 157 -15.04 2.01 -7.56
N TYR A 158 -13.99 2.41 -8.26
CA TYR A 158 -13.35 3.71 -8.11
C TYR A 158 -14.33 4.88 -8.24
N GLU A 159 -15.21 4.83 -9.23
CA GLU A 159 -16.17 5.91 -9.52
C GLU A 159 -17.30 6.02 -8.48
N TYR A 160 -17.56 4.95 -7.72
CA TYR A 160 -18.60 4.94 -6.68
C TYR A 160 -18.14 5.54 -5.36
N VAL A 161 -16.84 5.75 -5.18
CA VAL A 161 -16.29 6.33 -3.96
C VAL A 161 -16.43 7.85 -4.01
N LYS A 162 -16.91 8.44 -2.91
CA LYS A 162 -16.85 9.88 -2.72
C LYS A 162 -15.40 10.29 -2.50
N LYS A 163 -14.81 10.96 -3.49
CA LYS A 163 -13.40 11.31 -3.49
C LYS A 163 -13.02 12.22 -2.33
N GLY A 164 -11.97 11.84 -1.60
CA GLY A 164 -11.46 12.62 -0.48
C GLY A 164 -12.27 12.54 0.81
N ALA A 165 -13.24 11.62 0.90
CA ALA A 165 -14.09 11.50 2.08
C ALA A 165 -13.37 11.00 3.34
N ALA A 166 -12.29 10.23 3.17
CA ALA A 166 -11.52 9.64 4.27
C ALA A 166 -10.01 9.76 4.04
N PRO A 167 -9.40 10.94 4.31
CA PRO A 167 -7.97 11.13 4.13
C PRO A 167 -7.10 10.38 5.15
N TYR A 168 -7.69 9.94 6.26
CA TYR A 168 -7.02 9.25 7.35
C TYR A 168 -7.54 7.82 7.52
N VAL A 169 -6.64 6.91 7.93
CA VAL A 169 -6.98 5.50 8.16
C VAL A 169 -8.14 5.36 9.13
N GLU A 170 -8.16 6.15 10.21
CA GLU A 170 -9.16 6.10 11.27
C GLU A 170 -10.57 6.52 10.81
N TRP A 171 -10.66 7.20 9.67
CA TRP A 171 -11.93 7.59 9.07
C TRP A 171 -12.55 6.51 8.17
N LEU A 172 -11.75 5.52 7.77
CA LEU A 172 -12.25 4.40 6.97
C LEU A 172 -13.26 3.57 7.78
N GLY A 173 -14.42 3.28 7.17
CA GLY A 173 -15.47 2.48 7.80
C GLY A 173 -16.32 3.22 8.84
N GLN A 174 -16.08 4.50 9.10
CA GLN A 174 -16.89 5.35 9.95
C GLN A 174 -17.74 6.31 9.12
N GLN A 175 -18.61 5.79 8.28
CA GLN A 175 -19.51 6.58 7.42
C GLN A 175 -18.83 7.77 6.71
N GLU A 176 -17.54 7.67 6.46
CA GLU A 176 -16.74 8.61 5.65
C GLU A 176 -16.70 10.06 6.18
N ASN A 177 -17.16 10.28 7.39
CA ASN A 177 -17.11 11.59 8.05
C ASN A 177 -17.43 11.44 9.54
N PRO A 178 -16.43 11.16 10.42
CA PRO A 178 -16.66 11.20 11.86
C PRO A 178 -16.99 12.63 12.27
N GLU A 179 -18.09 12.82 13.00
CA GLU A 179 -18.40 14.07 13.68
C GLU A 179 -17.45 14.33 14.85
#